data_9984ffe28f517e9d98dc4039848e5dac
#
_entry.id   9984ffe28f517e9d98dc4039848e5dac
#
_cell.length_a   1.000
_cell.length_b   1.000
_cell.length_c   1.000
_cell.angle_alpha   90.00
_cell.angle_beta   90.00
_cell.angle_gamma   90.00
#
_symmetry.space_group_name_H-M   'P 1'
#
loop_
_entity.id
_entity.type
_entity.pdbx_description
1 polymer ?
#
loop_
_entity_poly.entity_id
_entity_poly.type
_entity_poly.pdbx_seq_one_letter_code
_entity_poly.pdbx_strand_id
1 'polypeptide(L)' 'MPKHQLLRHVKAKSLSVKIPKNEPNTARLSWVLANEEFLTVEIPRYALERFMVQAKRAIEEAPLLSRRRPSG' A
#
# COMPACT_ATOMS: atom_id res chain seq x y z
N MET A 1 -1.11 22.95 -15.40
CA MET A 1 -0.74 22.66 -15.02
C MET A 1 -0.70 21.73 -14.73
N PRO A 2 -0.44 21.35 -14.77
CA PRO A 2 -0.36 20.27 -14.62
C PRO A 2 0.00 19.75 -13.51
N LYS A 3 -0.11 19.48 -12.83
CA LYS A 3 0.11 19.08 -11.78
C LYS A 3 0.26 17.73 -11.69
N HIS A 4 -0.24 17.07 -12.36
CA HIS A 4 -0.18 15.72 -12.20
C HIS A 4 1.07 15.19 -12.69
N GLN A 5 1.79 15.90 -13.25
CA GLN A 5 2.93 15.37 -13.75
C GLN A 5 3.88 15.14 -12.68
N LEU A 6 3.58 15.33 -11.49
CA LEU A 6 4.48 15.05 -10.48
C LEU A 6 4.41 13.67 -9.96
N LEU A 7 3.86 12.78 -10.71
CA LEU A 7 3.79 11.45 -10.30
C LEU A 7 5.18 10.95 -10.08
N ARG A 8 5.52 10.46 -8.94
CA ARG A 8 6.78 9.91 -8.69
C ARG A 8 6.62 8.50 -8.28
N HIS A 9 7.44 7.61 -8.71
CA HIS A 9 7.39 6.22 -8.32
C HIS A 9 8.45 6.00 -7.27
N VAL A 10 8.00 5.61 -6.10
CA VAL A 10 8.92 5.38 -5.02
C VAL A 10 8.83 3.94 -4.61
N LYS A 11 9.93 3.27 -4.42
CA LYS A 11 9.92 1.89 -4.01
C LYS A 11 9.99 1.78 -2.52
N ALA A 12 9.16 0.92 -1.96
CA ALA A 12 9.15 0.70 -0.53
C ALA A 12 9.64 -0.70 -0.24
N LYS A 13 10.35 -0.85 0.86
CA LYS A 13 10.85 -2.14 1.28
C LYS A 13 9.81 -2.86 2.09
N SER A 14 9.05 -2.15 2.86
CA SER A 14 8.06 -2.79 3.70
C SER A 14 6.93 -1.84 4.01
N LEU A 15 5.85 -2.40 4.48
CA LEU A 15 4.67 -1.65 4.83
C LEU A 15 4.09 -2.24 6.09
N SER A 16 3.70 -1.41 7.02
CA SER A 16 3.00 -1.89 8.19
C SER A 16 1.72 -1.09 8.37
N VAL A 17 0.74 -1.70 8.99
CA VAL A 17 -0.56 -1.09 9.20
C VAL A 17 -0.89 -1.20 10.67
N LYS A 18 -1.42 -0.12 11.23
CA LYS A 18 -1.76 -0.10 12.61
C LYS A 18 -3.00 0.71 12.84
N ILE A 19 -3.86 0.27 13.72
CA ILE A 19 -5.02 1.05 14.10
C ILE A 19 -4.83 1.43 15.55
N PRO A 20 -4.63 2.72 15.84
CA PRO A 20 -4.38 3.16 17.21
C PRO A 20 -5.56 2.86 18.10
N LYS A 21 -5.31 2.42 19.31
CA LYS A 21 -6.37 2.11 20.22
C LYS A 21 -7.27 3.26 20.52
N ASN A 22 -6.73 4.45 20.63
CA ASN A 22 -7.54 5.60 20.95
C ASN A 22 -8.17 6.25 19.73
N GLU A 23 -7.93 5.70 18.54
CA GLU A 23 -8.55 6.23 17.35
C GLU A 23 -8.95 5.08 16.47
N PRO A 24 -9.93 4.30 16.88
CA PRO A 24 -10.29 3.09 16.15
C PRO A 24 -10.85 3.28 14.75
N ASN A 25 -11.17 4.52 14.40
CA ASN A 25 -11.66 4.75 13.06
C ASN A 25 -10.58 5.28 12.13
N THR A 26 -9.34 5.25 12.58
CA THR A 26 -8.22 5.73 11.80
C THR A 26 -7.22 4.61 11.59
N ALA A 27 -6.68 4.50 10.41
CA ALA A 27 -5.66 3.52 10.13
C ALA A 27 -4.38 4.26 9.79
N ARG A 28 -3.26 3.76 10.29
CA ARG A 28 -1.98 4.39 10.03
C ARG A 28 -1.14 3.43 9.22
N LEU A 29 -0.73 3.87 8.04
CA LEU A 29 0.10 3.05 7.19
C LEU A 29 1.50 3.63 7.17
N SER A 30 2.47 2.79 7.40
CA SER A 30 3.85 3.24 7.44
C SER A 30 4.67 2.44 6.47
N TRP A 31 5.42 3.14 5.65
CA TRP A 31 6.30 2.50 4.68
C TRP A 31 7.74 2.79 5.02
N VAL A 32 8.59 1.82 4.80
CA VAL A 32 10.02 2.05 4.87
C VAL A 32 10.47 2.05 3.42
N LEU A 33 10.97 3.17 2.96
CA LEU A 33 11.35 3.30 1.58
C LEU A 33 12.72 2.73 1.30
N ALA A 34 13.01 2.54 0.04
CA ALA A 34 14.28 1.94 -0.33
C ALA A 34 15.48 2.72 0.15
N ASN A 35 15.33 4.02 0.31
CA ASN A 35 16.43 4.84 0.79
C ASN A 35 16.43 4.97 2.30
N GLU A 36 15.74 4.08 2.98
CA GLU A 36 15.68 4.06 4.43
C GLU A 36 14.83 5.16 5.06
N GLU A 37 14.13 5.91 4.27
CA GLU A 37 13.24 6.92 4.82
C GLU A 37 11.91 6.30 5.18
N PHE A 38 11.20 6.93 6.08
CA PHE A 38 9.91 6.43 6.51
C PHE A 38 8.83 7.35 6.01
N LEU A 39 7.71 6.81 5.65
CA LEU A 39 6.57 7.58 5.23
C LEU A 39 5.37 7.05 5.97
N THR A 40 4.65 7.91 6.66
CA THR A 40 3.46 7.50 7.39
C THR A 40 2.27 8.28 6.88
N VAL A 41 1.18 7.59 6.62
CA VAL A 41 -0.02 8.21 6.13
C VAL A 41 -1.18 7.73 6.99
N GLU A 42 -2.08 8.63 7.35
CA GLU A 42 -3.25 8.24 8.12
C GLU A 42 -4.46 8.34 7.23
N ILE A 43 -5.31 7.36 7.26
CA ILE A 43 -6.52 7.36 6.45
C ILE A 43 -7.67 6.89 7.34
N PRO A 44 -8.90 7.16 6.96
CA PRO A 44 -10.02 6.65 7.72
C PRO A 44 -10.05 5.14 7.63
N ARG A 45 -10.55 4.50 8.65
CA ARG A 45 -10.57 3.05 8.66
C ARG A 45 -11.33 2.48 7.48
N TYR A 46 -12.43 3.10 7.08
CA TYR A 46 -13.20 2.57 5.96
C TYR A 46 -12.39 2.61 4.67
N ALA A 47 -11.46 3.57 4.56
CA ALA A 47 -10.63 3.65 3.38
C ALA A 47 -9.66 2.47 3.35
N LEU A 48 -9.19 2.06 4.53
CA LEU A 48 -8.33 0.91 4.59
C LEU A 48 -9.08 -0.34 4.17
N GLU A 49 -10.34 -0.46 4.60
CA GLU A 49 -11.12 -1.63 4.24
C GLU A 49 -11.33 -1.69 2.73
N ARG A 50 -11.57 -0.54 2.11
CA ARG A 50 -11.74 -0.51 0.67
C ARG A 50 -10.43 -0.81 -0.03
N PHE A 51 -9.34 -0.33 0.54
CA PHE A 51 -8.03 -0.58 -0.03
C PHE A 51 -7.75 -2.09 -0.01
N MET A 52 -8.13 -2.77 1.06
CA MET A 52 -7.88 -4.19 1.15
C MET A 52 -8.61 -4.95 0.05
N VAL A 53 -9.83 -4.55 -0.25
CA VAL A 53 -10.58 -5.20 -1.29
C VAL A 53 -9.91 -4.96 -2.64
N GLN A 54 -9.46 -3.73 -2.88
CA GLN A 54 -8.81 -3.43 -4.13
C GLN A 54 -7.47 -4.15 -4.25
N ALA A 55 -6.76 -4.24 -3.15
CA ALA A 55 -5.46 -4.90 -3.18
C ALA A 55 -5.63 -6.38 -3.48
N LYS A 56 -6.63 -7.00 -2.87
CA LYS A 56 -6.86 -8.40 -3.09
C LYS A 56 -7.21 -8.64 -4.54
N ARG A 57 -8.08 -7.80 -5.08
CA ARG A 57 -8.45 -7.93 -6.46
C ARG A 57 -7.27 -7.73 -7.41
N ALA A 58 -6.43 -6.76 -7.12
CA ALA A 58 -5.28 -6.51 -7.96
C ALA A 58 -4.34 -7.71 -7.98
N ILE A 59 -4.16 -8.33 -6.82
CA ILE A 59 -3.32 -9.50 -6.75
C ILE A 59 -3.93 -10.64 -7.55
N GLU A 60 -5.24 -10.80 -7.45
CA GLU A 60 -5.90 -11.88 -8.17
C GLU A 60 -5.92 -11.66 -9.66
N GLU A 61 -5.93 -10.42 -10.09
CA GLU A 61 -5.93 -10.13 -11.51
C GLU A 61 -4.55 -9.96 -12.10
N ALA A 62 -3.53 -10.04 -11.28
CA ALA A 62 -2.17 -9.85 -11.77
C ALA A 62 -1.83 -10.98 -12.72
N PRO A 63 -0.96 -10.72 -13.65
CA PRO A 63 -0.58 -11.73 -14.62
C PRO A 63 -0.03 -12.95 -13.91
N LEU A 64 -0.47 -14.06 -14.34
CA LEU A 64 -0.05 -15.26 -13.75
C LEU A 64 1.38 -15.60 -13.90
N LEU A 65 2.04 -14.96 -14.81
CA LEU A 65 3.37 -15.13 -15.00
C LEU A 65 4.10 -15.14 -13.74
N SER A 66 3.80 -14.25 -12.87
CA SER A 66 4.56 -14.17 -11.70
C SER A 66 4.28 -15.29 -10.78
N ARG A 67 3.27 -16.00 -10.98
CA ARG A 67 3.01 -17.02 -10.14
C ARG A 67 3.38 -18.26 -10.71
N ARG A 68 3.52 -18.31 -11.88
CA ARG A 68 3.82 -19.46 -12.45
C ARG A 68 5.13 -19.72 -12.39
N ARG A 69 5.82 -19.47 -11.90
CA ARG A 69 6.99 -19.67 -11.87
C ARG A 69 7.34 -20.73 -11.58
N PRO A 70 7.64 -21.28 -11.63
CA PRO A 70 7.96 -22.15 -11.55
C PRO A 70 7.99 -22.94 -11.33
N SER A 71 7.90 -23.06 -11.32
CA SER A 71 7.98 -23.74 -11.15
C SER A 71 8.40 -24.32 -11.18
N GLY A 72 8.55 -24.19 -11.19
CA GLY A 72 9.06 -24.76 -11.19
C GLY A 72 8.89 -25.02 -11.36
#